data_98d8b7d7e9eb9da8a08dde16bbe8c77d
#
_entry.id   98d8b7d7e9eb9da8a08dde16bbe8c77d
#
_cell.length_a   1.000
_cell.length_b   1.000
_cell.length_c   1.000
_cell.angle_alpha   90.00
_cell.angle_beta   90.00
_cell.angle_gamma   90.00
#
_symmetry.space_group_name_H-M   'P 1'
#
loop_
_entity.id
_entity.type
_entity.pdbx_description
1 polymer ?
#
loop_
_entity_poly.entity_id
_entity_poly.type
_entity_poly.pdbx_seq_one_letter_code
_entity_poly.pdbx_strand_id
1 'polypeptide(L)'
;MEKILNIDGRDVKFKSSGAFLLKYKMQFQRDAFKDLIKLSEAIDTKTKTIKNPDHFDLEVFFNMAWVLAKNANPQLPPPMEWLDSF
;
A
#
# COMPACT_ATOMS: atom_id res chain seq x y z
N MET A 1 4.61 6.17 12.26
CA MET A 1 5.94 5.68 11.82
C MET A 1 6.14 6.03 10.36
N GLU A 2 7.29 6.56 10.04
CA GLU A 2 7.63 6.96 8.68
C GLU A 2 8.77 6.12 8.14
N LYS A 3 8.77 5.88 6.84
CA LYS A 3 9.82 5.14 6.15
C LYS A 3 9.98 5.66 4.73
N ILE A 4 11.23 5.78 4.29
CA ILE A 4 11.53 6.16 2.92
C ILE A 4 12.06 4.94 2.18
N LEU A 5 11.46 4.63 1.03
CA LEU A 5 11.88 3.54 0.17
C LEU A 5 12.26 4.10 -1.19
N ASN A 6 13.36 3.59 -1.75
CA ASN A 6 13.73 3.92 -3.13
C ASN A 6 12.96 3.00 -4.07
N ILE A 7 12.14 3.58 -4.91
CA ILE A 7 11.34 2.84 -5.89
C ILE A 7 11.70 3.38 -7.26
N ASP A 8 12.30 2.53 -8.08
CA ASP A 8 12.67 2.86 -9.46
C ASP A 8 13.52 4.14 -9.56
N GLY A 9 14.51 4.27 -8.64
CA GLY A 9 15.42 5.41 -8.59
C GLY A 9 14.85 6.64 -7.91
N ARG A 10 13.64 6.57 -7.36
CA ARG A 10 12.96 7.69 -6.73
C ARG A 10 12.69 7.37 -5.26
N ASP A 11 13.03 8.28 -4.36
CA ASP A 11 12.73 8.13 -2.95
C ASP A 11 11.26 8.47 -2.68
N VAL A 12 10.53 7.51 -2.14
CA VAL A 12 9.11 7.67 -1.80
C VAL A 12 8.96 7.52 -0.29
N LYS A 13 8.33 8.52 0.33
CA LYS A 13 8.09 8.53 1.76
C LYS A 13 6.72 7.92 2.06
N PHE A 14 6.69 7.01 3.03
CA PHE A 14 5.47 6.36 3.51
C PHE A 14 5.29 6.66 4.98
N LYS A 15 4.04 6.86 5.39
CA LYS A 15 3.71 7.14 6.79
C LYS A 15 2.49 6.35 7.20
N SER A 16 2.62 5.56 8.26
CA SER A 16 1.48 4.86 8.85
C SER A 16 0.78 5.75 9.88
N SER A 17 -0.53 5.56 10.02
CA SER A 17 -1.33 6.26 11.04
C SER A 17 -2.41 5.32 11.54
N GLY A 18 -2.99 5.65 12.72
CA GLY A 18 -4.10 4.88 13.27
C GLY A 18 -5.36 4.91 12.41
N ALA A 19 -5.46 5.89 11.52
CA ALA A 19 -6.60 6.02 10.61
C ALA A 19 -6.38 5.31 9.25
N PHE A 20 -5.28 4.58 9.09
CA PHE A 20 -4.92 3.95 7.80
C PHE A 20 -6.05 3.10 7.24
N LEU A 21 -6.61 2.21 8.05
CA LEU A 21 -7.65 1.29 7.59
C LEU A 21 -8.92 2.03 7.18
N LEU A 22 -9.28 3.07 7.92
CA LEU A 22 -10.45 3.88 7.61
C LEU A 22 -10.23 4.71 6.33
N LYS A 23 -9.04 5.30 6.18
CA LYS A 23 -8.69 6.04 4.96
C LYS A 23 -8.73 5.16 3.74
N TYR A 24 -8.22 3.93 3.86
CA TYR A 24 -8.26 2.96 2.78
C TYR A 24 -9.71 2.65 2.37
N LYS A 25 -10.57 2.36 3.35
CA LYS A 25 -11.97 2.05 3.08
C LYS A 25 -12.69 3.22 2.40
N MET A 26 -12.45 4.44 2.88
CA MET A 26 -13.11 5.62 2.32
C MET A 26 -12.66 5.91 0.88
N GLN A 27 -11.38 5.68 0.59
CA GLN A 27 -10.84 5.94 -0.75
C GLN A 27 -11.26 4.88 -1.76
N PHE A 28 -11.22 3.60 -1.37
CA PHE A 28 -11.38 2.49 -2.30
C PHE A 28 -12.69 1.73 -2.14
N GLN A 29 -13.52 2.06 -1.14
CA GLN A 29 -14.80 1.41 -0.87
C GLN A 29 -14.63 -0.09 -0.62
N ARG A 30 -13.53 -0.50 0.03
CA ARG A 30 -13.20 -1.89 0.32
C ARG A 30 -12.97 -2.09 1.81
N ASP A 31 -13.17 -3.34 2.28
CA ASP A 31 -12.86 -3.72 3.65
C ASP A 31 -11.35 -3.84 3.81
N ALA A 32 -10.73 -2.82 4.41
CA ALA A 32 -9.29 -2.76 4.56
C ALA A 32 -8.75 -3.91 5.42
N PHE A 33 -9.46 -4.29 6.48
CA PHE A 33 -9.01 -5.36 7.38
C PHE A 33 -8.99 -6.69 6.66
N LYS A 34 -10.04 -6.99 5.91
CA LYS A 34 -10.13 -8.22 5.11
C LYS A 34 -9.03 -8.27 4.04
N ASP A 35 -8.83 -7.16 3.34
CA ASP A 35 -7.80 -7.08 2.30
C ASP A 35 -6.39 -7.23 2.91
N LEU A 36 -6.16 -6.65 4.09
CA LEU A 36 -4.88 -6.76 4.78
C LEU A 36 -4.58 -8.20 5.19
N ILE A 37 -5.57 -8.92 5.73
CA ILE A 37 -5.40 -10.34 6.10
C ILE A 37 -5.06 -11.16 4.86
N LYS A 38 -5.79 -10.96 3.78
CA LYS A 38 -5.55 -11.67 2.53
C LYS A 38 -4.15 -11.41 2.00
N LEU A 39 -3.69 -10.17 2.05
CA LEU A 39 -2.35 -9.81 1.61
C LEU A 39 -1.28 -10.46 2.50
N SER A 40 -1.48 -10.46 3.83
CA SER A 40 -0.52 -11.05 4.75
C SER A 40 -0.40 -12.57 4.57
N GLU A 41 -1.49 -13.23 4.20
CA GLU A 41 -1.47 -14.67 3.89
C GLU A 41 -0.69 -14.99 2.61
N ALA A 42 -0.63 -14.03 1.69
CA ALA A 42 0.06 -14.19 0.42
C ALA A 42 1.58 -13.99 0.54
N ILE A 43 2.04 -13.35 1.61
CA ILE A 43 3.45 -12.96 1.77
C ILE A 43 4.07 -13.74 2.93
N ASP A 44 5.27 -14.32 2.67
CA ASP A 44 6.09 -14.92 3.72
C ASP A 44 6.94 -13.81 4.34
N THR A 45 6.65 -13.48 5.61
CA THR A 45 7.34 -12.40 6.32
C THR A 45 8.77 -12.74 6.69
N LYS A 46 9.12 -14.04 6.75
CA LYS A 46 10.49 -14.47 7.09
C LYS A 46 11.42 -14.32 5.90
N THR A 47 10.96 -14.74 4.72
CA THR A 47 11.78 -14.67 3.49
C THR A 47 11.50 -13.42 2.67
N LYS A 48 10.46 -12.65 3.03
CA LYS A 48 9.99 -11.47 2.30
C LYS A 48 9.68 -11.78 0.83
N THR A 49 9.15 -12.99 0.59
CA THR A 49 8.76 -13.45 -0.74
C THR A 49 7.26 -13.68 -0.80
N ILE A 50 6.71 -13.74 -2.00
CA ILE A 50 5.30 -14.06 -2.20
C ILE A 50 5.13 -15.56 -2.00
N LYS A 51 4.42 -15.93 -0.92
CA LYS A 51 4.20 -17.31 -0.53
C LYS A 51 3.12 -17.99 -1.37
N ASN A 52 2.02 -17.28 -1.59
CA ASN A 52 0.87 -17.77 -2.34
C ASN A 52 0.52 -16.77 -3.44
N PRO A 53 1.14 -16.87 -4.64
CA PRO A 53 0.88 -15.90 -5.72
C PRO A 53 -0.59 -15.78 -6.10
N ASP A 54 -1.36 -16.87 -5.99
CA ASP A 54 -2.78 -16.86 -6.30
C ASP A 54 -3.60 -16.01 -5.34
N HIS A 55 -3.09 -15.78 -4.14
CA HIS A 55 -3.73 -14.96 -3.11
C HIS A 55 -3.19 -13.54 -3.08
N PHE A 56 -2.14 -13.26 -3.84
CA PHE A 56 -1.54 -11.93 -3.88
C PHE A 56 -2.34 -11.04 -4.83
N ASP A 57 -2.99 -10.03 -4.25
CA ASP A 57 -3.75 -9.05 -5.01
C ASP A 57 -2.90 -7.80 -5.19
N LEU A 58 -2.38 -7.62 -6.39
CA LEU A 58 -1.52 -6.49 -6.72
C LEU A 58 -2.25 -5.15 -6.58
N GLU A 59 -3.53 -5.12 -6.91
CA GLU A 59 -4.35 -3.93 -6.75
C GLU A 59 -4.44 -3.52 -5.27
N VAL A 60 -4.69 -4.47 -4.38
CA VAL A 60 -4.73 -4.22 -2.94
C VAL A 60 -3.39 -3.69 -2.45
N PHE A 61 -2.30 -4.31 -2.88
CA PHE A 61 -0.95 -3.88 -2.50
C PHE A 61 -0.70 -2.43 -2.90
N PHE A 62 -0.98 -2.07 -4.14
CA PHE A 62 -0.77 -0.70 -4.62
C PHE A 62 -1.70 0.30 -3.95
N ASN A 63 -2.96 -0.09 -3.69
CA ASN A 63 -3.90 0.78 -3.00
C ASN A 63 -3.42 1.10 -1.58
N MET A 64 -2.92 0.10 -0.86
CA MET A 64 -2.38 0.32 0.49
C MET A 64 -1.12 1.18 0.46
N ALA A 65 -0.23 0.93 -0.49
CA ALA A 65 0.98 1.75 -0.66
C ALA A 65 0.62 3.21 -0.93
N TRP A 66 -0.38 3.45 -1.78
CA TRP A 66 -0.83 4.81 -2.08
C TRP A 66 -1.34 5.52 -0.83
N VAL A 67 -2.14 4.86 0.01
CA VAL A 67 -2.66 5.49 1.24
C VAL A 67 -1.51 5.88 2.17
N LEU A 68 -0.52 5.01 2.33
CA LEU A 68 0.65 5.31 3.17
C LEU A 68 1.47 6.48 2.60
N ALA A 69 1.65 6.51 1.29
CA ALA A 69 2.37 7.62 0.63
C ALA A 69 1.58 8.93 0.74
N LYS A 70 0.27 8.88 0.61
CA LYS A 70 -0.62 10.04 0.76
C LYS A 70 -0.57 10.60 2.17
N ASN A 71 -0.45 9.74 3.19
CA ASN A 71 -0.28 10.20 4.57
C ASN A 71 1.00 11.01 4.74
N ALA A 72 2.06 10.64 4.05
CA ALA A 72 3.35 11.35 4.12
C ALA A 72 3.37 12.60 3.26
N ASN A 73 2.61 12.61 2.15
CA ASN A 73 2.55 13.73 1.21
C ASN A 73 1.10 14.01 0.80
N PRO A 74 0.42 14.95 1.47
CA PRO A 74 -0.97 15.28 1.14
C PRO A 74 -1.20 15.79 -0.29
N GLN A 75 -0.12 16.18 -0.97
CA GLN A 75 -0.18 16.67 -2.36
C GLN A 75 -0.07 15.55 -3.38
N LEU A 76 0.01 14.28 -2.93
CA LEU A 76 0.15 13.14 -3.83
C LEU A 76 -1.03 13.08 -4.81
N PRO A 77 -0.77 12.84 -6.12
CA PRO A 77 -1.86 12.71 -7.09
C PRO A 77 -2.71 11.46 -6.86
N PRO A 78 -3.87 11.34 -7.54
CA PRO A 78 -4.71 10.15 -7.42
C PRO A 78 -3.95 8.86 -7.72
N PRO A 79 -4.45 7.69 -7.25
CA PRO A 79 -3.70 6.43 -7.32
C PRO A 79 -3.16 6.07 -8.71
N MET A 80 -4.00 6.11 -9.73
CA MET A 80 -3.58 5.71 -11.08
C MET A 80 -2.55 6.68 -11.65
N GLU A 81 -2.74 7.96 -11.43
CA GLU A 81 -1.80 8.99 -11.89
C GLU A 81 -0.45 8.85 -11.19
N TRP A 82 -0.48 8.54 -9.90
CA TRP A 82 0.75 8.31 -9.15
C TRP A 82 1.50 7.08 -9.66
N LEU A 83 0.79 5.98 -9.89
CA LEU A 83 1.41 4.74 -10.40
C LEU A 83 1.99 4.95 -11.80
N ASP A 84 1.30 5.70 -12.65
CA ASP A 84 1.78 5.99 -14.01
C ASP A 84 3.04 6.84 -14.00
N SER A 85 3.35 7.52 -12.89
CA SER A 85 4.55 8.36 -12.80
C SER A 85 5.84 7.56 -12.60
N PHE A 86 5.73 6.26 -12.35
CA PHE A 86 6.91 5.38 -12.21
C PHE A 86 7.33 4.74 -13.53
#